data_9c85c7234720cca4ef5245f0ada81e61
#
_entry.id   9c85c7234720cca4ef5245f0ada81e61
#
_cell.length_a   1.000
_cell.length_b   1.000
_cell.length_c   1.000
_cell.angle_alpha   90.00
_cell.angle_beta   90.00
_cell.angle_gamma   90.00
#
_symmetry.space_group_name_H-M   'P 1'
#
loop_
_entity.id
_entity.type
_entity.pdbx_description
1 polymer ?
#
loop_
_entity_poly.entity_id
_entity_poly.type
_entity_poly.pdbx_seq_one_letter_code
_entity_poly.pdbx_strand_id
1 'polypeptide(L)'
;MDKKYYSYENFAEDTRALIRLQDDFKPEAIVGIARGGLTLAHAMAEGLKIREVQTIRTELYDESCKRDEIALFGDCHFKNHKRVLVVDDIADSGDTLKEVMHHLESSFKGIEFKAATLFYKKTSCYQPHFWINEADGWIDFFWEKDFVLEG
;
A
#
# COMPACT_ATOMS: atom_id res chain seq x y z
N MET A 1 2.79 14.34 20.27
CA MET A 1 2.77 13.07 19.53
C MET A 1 4.12 12.85 18.89
N ASP A 2 4.72 11.74 19.24
CA ASP A 2 6.07 11.46 18.76
C ASP A 2 6.06 11.09 17.27
N LYS A 3 6.99 11.69 16.53
CA LYS A 3 7.21 11.34 15.15
C LYS A 3 8.34 10.32 15.10
N LYS A 4 8.11 9.24 14.39
CA LYS A 4 9.10 8.19 14.28
C LYS A 4 9.65 8.19 12.85
N TYR A 5 10.97 8.35 12.73
CA TYR A 5 11.62 8.31 11.42
C TYR A 5 11.79 6.85 10.99
N TYR A 6 11.37 6.55 9.77
CA TYR A 6 11.49 5.23 9.19
C TYR A 6 12.59 5.24 8.14
N SER A 7 13.69 4.60 8.46
CA SER A 7 14.91 4.64 7.67
C SER A 7 14.89 3.65 6.52
N TYR A 8 15.79 3.85 5.57
CA TYR A 8 16.01 2.87 4.50
C TYR A 8 16.35 1.49 5.08
N GLU A 9 17.19 1.45 6.11
CA GLU A 9 17.59 0.18 6.73
C GLU A 9 16.39 -0.57 7.31
N ASN A 10 15.53 0.16 8.01
CA ASN A 10 14.29 -0.43 8.54
C ASN A 10 13.40 -0.92 7.40
N PHE A 11 13.27 -0.12 6.36
CA PHE A 11 12.47 -0.46 5.20
C PHE A 11 12.98 -1.73 4.51
N ALA A 12 14.29 -1.84 4.31
CA ALA A 12 14.87 -2.99 3.65
C ALA A 12 14.62 -4.27 4.45
N GLU A 13 14.79 -4.20 5.76
CA GLU A 13 14.55 -5.35 6.64
C GLU A 13 13.07 -5.74 6.65
N ASP A 14 12.20 -4.75 6.81
CA ASP A 14 10.75 -4.99 6.87
C ASP A 14 10.19 -5.48 5.54
N THR A 15 10.74 -4.97 4.44
CA THR A 15 10.31 -5.43 3.12
C THR A 15 10.65 -6.89 2.89
N ARG A 16 11.85 -7.30 3.29
CA ARG A 16 12.23 -8.71 3.22
C ARG A 16 11.32 -9.58 4.09
N ALA A 17 10.98 -9.08 5.28
CA ALA A 17 10.05 -9.80 6.17
C ALA A 17 8.66 -9.92 5.54
N LEU A 18 8.19 -8.85 4.90
CA LEU A 18 6.89 -8.84 4.27
C LEU A 18 6.83 -9.79 3.07
N ILE A 19 7.93 -9.86 2.30
CA ILE A 19 8.05 -10.80 1.19
C ILE A 19 7.92 -12.24 1.70
N ARG A 20 8.59 -12.56 2.81
CA ARG A 20 8.48 -13.89 3.41
C ARG A 20 7.09 -14.17 3.95
N LEU A 21 6.49 -13.18 4.59
CA LEU A 21 5.19 -13.33 5.25
C LEU A 21 4.08 -13.67 4.25
N GLN A 22 4.12 -13.09 3.06
CA GLN A 22 3.09 -13.28 2.06
C GLN A 22 3.44 -14.36 1.02
N ASP A 23 4.50 -15.11 1.23
CA ASP A 23 5.05 -16.03 0.23
C ASP A 23 4.02 -17.05 -0.27
N ASP A 24 3.19 -17.58 0.62
CA ASP A 24 2.18 -18.58 0.25
C ASP A 24 1.09 -18.04 -0.66
N PHE A 25 0.89 -16.74 -0.68
CA PHE A 25 -0.10 -16.14 -1.56
C PHE A 25 0.29 -16.24 -3.03
N LYS A 26 1.57 -16.16 -3.34
CA LYS A 26 2.13 -16.25 -4.69
C LYS A 26 1.45 -15.28 -5.66
N PRO A 27 1.54 -13.98 -5.41
CA PRO A 27 0.93 -13.00 -6.30
C PRO A 27 1.60 -13.00 -7.66
N GLU A 28 0.82 -12.68 -8.68
CA GLU A 28 1.30 -12.61 -10.06
C GLU A 28 1.46 -11.17 -10.52
N ALA A 29 0.85 -10.23 -9.80
CA ALA A 29 0.94 -8.81 -10.10
C ALA A 29 0.86 -8.03 -8.79
N ILE A 30 1.37 -6.80 -8.84
CA ILE A 30 1.32 -5.89 -7.70
C ILE A 30 0.63 -4.60 -8.13
N VAL A 31 -0.25 -4.09 -7.28
CA VAL A 31 -0.82 -2.75 -7.44
C VAL A 31 -0.29 -1.90 -6.29
N GLY A 32 0.44 -0.85 -6.62
CA GLY A 32 0.90 0.12 -5.62
C GLY A 32 -0.04 1.30 -5.55
N ILE A 33 -0.39 1.69 -4.34
CA ILE A 33 -1.22 2.87 -4.15
C ILE A 33 -0.31 4.09 -4.13
N ALA A 34 -0.46 4.95 -5.13
CA ALA A 34 0.38 6.13 -5.28
C ALA A 34 -0.11 7.22 -4.33
N ARG A 35 0.81 7.94 -3.73
CA ARG A 35 2.28 7.86 -3.88
C ARG A 35 2.93 6.94 -2.86
N GLY A 36 2.37 6.88 -1.63
CA GLY A 36 3.04 6.26 -0.49
C GLY A 36 3.44 4.80 -0.68
N GLY A 37 2.68 4.07 -1.48
CA GLY A 37 2.93 2.65 -1.70
C GLY A 37 3.89 2.32 -2.82
N LEU A 38 4.36 3.33 -3.57
CA LEU A 38 5.18 3.06 -4.77
C LEU A 38 6.55 2.48 -4.44
N THR A 39 7.21 3.00 -3.42
CA THR A 39 8.53 2.50 -3.04
C THR A 39 8.48 1.04 -2.63
N LEU A 40 7.48 0.70 -1.80
CA LEU A 40 7.29 -0.69 -1.36
C LEU A 40 6.89 -1.59 -2.53
N ALA A 41 6.00 -1.11 -3.40
CA ALA A 41 5.55 -1.91 -4.54
C ALA A 41 6.72 -2.29 -5.43
N HIS A 42 7.60 -1.34 -5.74
CA HIS A 42 8.78 -1.62 -6.57
C HIS A 42 9.72 -2.61 -5.89
N ALA A 43 10.02 -2.37 -4.62
CA ALA A 43 10.93 -3.25 -3.89
C ALA A 43 10.40 -4.68 -3.79
N MET A 44 9.12 -4.83 -3.52
CA MET A 44 8.50 -6.16 -3.46
C MET A 44 8.49 -6.84 -4.83
N ALA A 45 8.23 -6.07 -5.88
CA ALA A 45 8.24 -6.62 -7.24
C ALA A 45 9.62 -7.18 -7.60
N GLU A 46 10.69 -6.47 -7.25
CA GLU A 46 12.05 -6.96 -7.49
C GLU A 46 12.31 -8.23 -6.66
N GLY A 47 11.96 -8.22 -5.40
CA GLY A 47 12.18 -9.36 -4.52
C GLY A 47 11.36 -10.59 -4.89
N LEU A 48 10.17 -10.40 -5.40
CA LEU A 48 9.27 -11.47 -5.80
C LEU A 48 9.42 -11.86 -7.28
N LYS A 49 10.23 -11.12 -8.03
CA LYS A 49 10.45 -11.31 -9.46
C LYS A 49 9.15 -11.17 -10.25
N ILE A 50 8.36 -10.19 -9.88
CA ILE A 50 7.09 -9.86 -10.55
C ILE A 50 7.35 -8.67 -11.46
N ARG A 51 6.99 -8.80 -12.74
CA ARG A 51 7.14 -7.70 -13.69
C ARG A 51 5.90 -6.81 -13.77
N GLU A 52 4.74 -7.38 -13.49
CA GLU A 52 3.47 -6.66 -13.62
C GLU A 52 3.24 -5.81 -12.38
N VAL A 53 3.57 -4.53 -12.47
CA VAL A 53 3.32 -3.55 -11.41
C VAL A 53 2.44 -2.46 -11.99
N GLN A 54 1.31 -2.23 -11.35
CA GLN A 54 0.38 -1.19 -11.75
C GLN A 54 0.12 -0.28 -10.57
N THR A 55 -0.46 0.88 -10.83
CA THR A 55 -0.68 1.88 -9.78
C THR A 55 -2.11 2.40 -9.83
N ILE A 56 -2.61 2.74 -8.65
CA ILE A 56 -3.84 3.50 -8.50
C ILE A 56 -3.48 4.72 -7.65
N ARG A 57 -3.84 5.91 -8.12
CA ARG A 57 -3.66 7.13 -7.35
C ARG A 57 -4.95 7.46 -6.63
N THR A 58 -4.84 7.86 -5.37
CA THR A 58 -6.00 8.25 -4.59
C THR A 58 -5.88 9.71 -4.17
N GLU A 59 -7.03 10.36 -4.04
CA GLU A 59 -7.11 11.71 -3.50
C GLU A 59 -8.34 11.79 -2.61
N LEU A 60 -8.23 12.56 -1.52
CA LEU A 60 -9.40 12.95 -0.76
C LEU A 60 -10.17 13.95 -1.61
N TYR A 61 -11.42 13.63 -1.85
CA TYR A 61 -12.27 14.45 -2.67
C TYR A 61 -12.88 15.53 -1.78
N ASP A 62 -12.63 16.77 -2.12
CA ASP A 62 -13.29 17.97 -1.59
C ASP A 62 -13.48 18.06 -0.06
N GLU A 63 -12.64 18.88 0.55
CA GLU A 63 -12.71 19.20 1.96
C GLU A 63 -13.94 19.99 2.36
N SER A 64 -14.61 20.62 1.39
CA SER A 64 -15.81 21.41 1.69
C SER A 64 -17.06 20.55 1.85
N CYS A 65 -17.01 19.30 1.43
CA CYS A 65 -18.11 18.38 1.61
C CYS A 65 -18.09 17.77 3.00
N LYS A 66 -19.26 17.50 3.53
CA LYS A 66 -19.41 16.93 4.86
C LYS A 66 -18.93 15.50 4.96
N ARG A 67 -18.59 14.88 3.85
CA ARG A 67 -18.06 13.52 3.81
C ARG A 67 -16.76 13.52 3.03
N ASP A 68 -15.76 12.91 3.64
CA ASP A 68 -14.51 12.69 2.96
C ASP A 68 -14.71 11.55 1.98
N GLU A 69 -14.72 11.87 0.71
CA GLU A 69 -14.78 10.86 -0.34
C GLU A 69 -13.39 10.68 -0.92
N ILE A 70 -13.08 9.43 -1.23
CA ILE A 70 -11.80 9.11 -1.85
C ILE A 70 -12.02 8.88 -3.33
N ALA A 71 -11.35 9.69 -4.15
CA ALA A 71 -11.37 9.51 -5.59
C ALA A 71 -10.22 8.61 -6.00
N LEU A 72 -10.49 7.72 -6.95
CA LEU A 72 -9.51 6.79 -7.49
C LEU A 72 -9.20 7.17 -8.92
N PHE A 73 -7.91 7.18 -9.26
CA PHE A 73 -7.44 7.51 -10.60
C PHE A 73 -6.51 6.43 -11.10
N GLY A 74 -6.70 6.03 -12.35
CA GLY A 74 -5.90 5.00 -12.98
C GLY A 74 -6.70 3.73 -13.18
N ASP A 75 -6.51 3.11 -14.34
CA ASP A 75 -7.16 1.85 -14.67
C ASP A 75 -6.15 0.73 -14.60
N CYS A 76 -6.54 -0.37 -13.99
CA CYS A 76 -5.71 -1.57 -13.93
C CYS A 76 -6.22 -2.58 -14.96
N HIS A 77 -5.28 -3.32 -15.52
CA HIS A 77 -5.57 -4.37 -16.48
C HIS A 77 -4.80 -5.62 -16.08
N PHE A 78 -5.53 -6.66 -15.73
CA PHE A 78 -4.92 -7.92 -15.29
C PHE A 78 -5.25 -9.01 -16.31
N LYS A 79 -4.29 -9.37 -17.13
CA LYS A 79 -4.46 -10.35 -18.21
C LYS A 79 -5.13 -11.64 -17.72
N ASN A 80 -4.33 -12.67 -17.46
CA ASN A 80 -4.84 -13.94 -16.93
C ASN A 80 -4.44 -14.15 -15.49
N HIS A 81 -4.12 -13.07 -14.77
CA HIS A 81 -3.68 -13.17 -13.39
C HIS A 81 -4.83 -13.55 -12.48
N LYS A 82 -4.55 -14.34 -11.48
CA LYS A 82 -5.54 -14.82 -10.52
C LYS A 82 -5.30 -14.27 -9.12
N ARG A 83 -4.10 -13.80 -8.83
CA ARG A 83 -3.74 -13.32 -7.49
C ARG A 83 -2.95 -12.03 -7.63
N VAL A 84 -3.43 -10.99 -6.97
CA VAL A 84 -2.84 -9.65 -7.04
C VAL A 84 -2.64 -9.12 -5.63
N LEU A 85 -1.44 -8.62 -5.37
CA LEU A 85 -1.11 -8.01 -4.08
C LEU A 85 -1.22 -6.50 -4.20
N VAL A 86 -2.00 -5.89 -3.32
CA VAL A 86 -2.19 -4.44 -3.27
C VAL A 86 -1.35 -3.90 -2.12
N VAL A 87 -0.46 -2.96 -2.40
CA VAL A 87 0.46 -2.46 -1.37
C VAL A 87 0.34 -0.97 -1.14
N ASP A 88 0.48 -0.59 0.12
CA ASP A 88 0.57 0.79 0.56
C ASP A 88 1.57 0.85 1.71
N ASP A 89 1.99 2.04 2.08
CA ASP A 89 2.95 2.20 3.17
C ASP A 89 2.31 1.95 4.53
N ILE A 90 1.11 2.45 4.75
CA ILE A 90 0.43 2.35 6.03
C ILE A 90 -1.09 2.27 5.84
N ALA A 91 -1.72 1.45 6.67
CA ALA A 91 -3.17 1.50 6.85
C ALA A 91 -3.44 2.33 8.11
N ASP A 92 -3.64 3.64 7.92
CA ASP A 92 -3.86 4.59 8.99
C ASP A 92 -5.33 4.61 9.39
N SER A 93 -6.17 5.42 8.74
CA SER A 93 -7.63 5.31 8.94
C SER A 93 -8.17 4.04 8.31
N GLY A 94 -7.53 3.58 7.26
CA GLY A 94 -7.95 2.42 6.49
C GLY A 94 -8.88 2.76 5.36
N ASP A 95 -9.31 4.01 5.25
CA ASP A 95 -10.29 4.41 4.23
C ASP A 95 -9.77 4.24 2.81
N THR A 96 -8.53 4.66 2.58
CA THR A 96 -7.90 4.53 1.26
C THR A 96 -7.82 3.07 0.84
N LEU A 97 -7.29 2.23 1.71
CA LEU A 97 -7.10 0.82 1.38
C LEU A 97 -8.44 0.12 1.18
N LYS A 98 -9.42 0.44 2.02
CA LYS A 98 -10.76 -0.11 1.91
C LYS A 98 -11.39 0.22 0.56
N GLU A 99 -11.30 1.47 0.12
CA GLU A 99 -11.86 1.91 -1.15
C GLU A 99 -11.16 1.26 -2.35
N VAL A 100 -9.85 1.19 -2.31
CA VAL A 100 -9.07 0.57 -3.38
C VAL A 100 -9.43 -0.91 -3.50
N MET A 101 -9.45 -1.62 -2.37
CA MET A 101 -9.78 -3.05 -2.37
C MET A 101 -11.19 -3.29 -2.87
N HIS A 102 -12.15 -2.47 -2.42
CA HIS A 102 -13.53 -2.59 -2.88
C HIS A 102 -13.64 -2.37 -4.40
N HIS A 103 -12.96 -1.34 -4.91
CA HIS A 103 -12.96 -1.04 -6.33
C HIS A 103 -12.41 -2.20 -7.15
N LEU A 104 -11.25 -2.74 -6.74
CA LEU A 104 -10.61 -3.81 -7.47
C LEU A 104 -11.43 -5.11 -7.43
N GLU A 105 -11.95 -5.45 -6.26
CA GLU A 105 -12.75 -6.66 -6.10
C GLU A 105 -14.06 -6.58 -6.87
N SER A 106 -14.64 -5.38 -6.96
CA SER A 106 -15.87 -5.17 -7.73
C SER A 106 -15.64 -5.18 -9.23
N SER A 107 -14.48 -4.69 -9.66
CA SER A 107 -14.16 -4.55 -11.09
C SER A 107 -13.60 -5.81 -11.73
N PHE A 108 -12.95 -6.66 -10.95
CA PHE A 108 -12.24 -7.83 -11.47
C PHE A 108 -12.67 -9.09 -10.73
N LYS A 109 -13.81 -9.62 -11.15
CA LYS A 109 -14.32 -10.86 -10.58
C LYS A 109 -13.40 -12.02 -10.99
N GLY A 110 -13.15 -12.92 -10.09
CA GLY A 110 -12.28 -14.07 -10.36
C GLY A 110 -10.82 -13.85 -10.01
N ILE A 111 -10.45 -12.63 -9.58
CA ILE A 111 -9.11 -12.35 -9.08
C ILE A 111 -9.16 -12.26 -7.57
N GLU A 112 -8.23 -12.90 -6.91
CA GLU A 112 -8.07 -12.78 -5.46
C GLU A 112 -7.10 -11.65 -5.16
N PHE A 113 -7.57 -10.65 -4.42
CA PHE A 113 -6.76 -9.51 -4.00
C PHE A 113 -6.45 -9.62 -2.52
N LYS A 114 -5.20 -9.39 -2.15
CA LYS A 114 -4.80 -9.25 -0.76
C LYS A 114 -3.97 -7.99 -0.60
N ALA A 115 -4.05 -7.40 0.59
CA ALA A 115 -3.37 -6.13 0.88
C ALA A 115 -2.19 -6.34 1.80
N ALA A 116 -1.11 -5.59 1.56
CA ALA A 116 0.09 -5.61 2.37
C ALA A 116 0.54 -4.19 2.66
N THR A 117 0.93 -3.92 3.90
CA THR A 117 1.46 -2.62 4.32
C THR A 117 2.64 -2.82 5.25
N LEU A 118 3.48 -1.78 5.37
CA LEU A 118 4.57 -1.78 6.34
C LEU A 118 4.06 -1.49 7.75
N PHE A 119 3.05 -0.64 7.85
CA PHE A 119 2.47 -0.24 9.14
C PHE A 119 0.96 -0.40 9.12
N TYR A 120 0.42 -0.65 10.29
CA TYR A 120 -1.01 -0.80 10.50
C TYR A 120 -1.40 -0.20 11.84
N LYS A 121 -2.46 0.60 11.87
CA LYS A 121 -3.03 1.09 13.12
C LYS A 121 -4.21 0.23 13.52
N LYS A 122 -4.30 -0.12 14.80
CA LYS A 122 -5.44 -0.91 15.31
C LYS A 122 -6.78 -0.21 15.11
N THR A 123 -6.75 1.12 15.01
CA THR A 123 -7.96 1.92 14.80
C THR A 123 -8.38 1.98 13.32
N SER A 124 -7.58 1.39 12.42
CA SER A 124 -7.89 1.35 11.00
C SER A 124 -9.18 0.59 10.74
N CYS A 125 -10.01 1.10 9.83
CA CYS A 125 -11.26 0.44 9.44
C CYS A 125 -11.02 -0.74 8.50
N TYR A 126 -9.80 -0.92 8.02
CA TYR A 126 -9.43 -2.03 7.16
C TYR A 126 -8.10 -2.61 7.62
N GLN A 127 -8.10 -3.88 7.97
CA GLN A 127 -6.87 -4.55 8.37
C GLN A 127 -6.24 -5.22 7.14
N PRO A 128 -4.99 -4.85 6.78
CA PRO A 128 -4.29 -5.53 5.69
C PRO A 128 -4.13 -7.02 5.99
N HIS A 129 -4.05 -7.82 4.96
CA HIS A 129 -3.80 -9.26 5.12
C HIS A 129 -2.40 -9.50 5.66
N PHE A 130 -1.45 -8.66 5.24
CA PHE A 130 -0.04 -8.76 5.66
C PHE A 130 0.45 -7.40 6.11
N TRP A 131 1.10 -7.34 7.27
CA TRP A 131 1.70 -6.09 7.78
C TRP A 131 2.82 -6.45 8.74
N ILE A 132 3.73 -5.51 8.98
CA ILE A 132 4.93 -5.77 9.79
C ILE A 132 4.88 -5.04 11.12
N ASN A 133 4.56 -3.75 11.12
CA ASN A 133 4.63 -2.92 12.30
C ASN A 133 3.28 -2.36 12.68
N GLU A 134 3.03 -2.30 13.98
CA GLU A 134 1.88 -1.56 14.48
C GLU A 134 2.30 -0.12 14.72
N ALA A 135 1.56 0.83 14.14
CA ALA A 135 1.84 2.25 14.33
C ALA A 135 0.95 2.81 15.45
N ASP A 136 1.55 3.54 16.35
CA ASP A 136 0.83 4.20 17.43
C ASP A 136 0.95 5.72 17.35
N GLY A 137 1.56 6.24 16.30
CA GLY A 137 1.74 7.67 16.10
C GLY A 137 2.08 7.97 14.65
N TRP A 138 2.69 9.12 14.44
CA TRP A 138 3.07 9.58 13.12
C TRP A 138 4.36 8.92 12.67
N ILE A 139 4.40 8.48 11.41
CA ILE A 139 5.61 7.90 10.80
C ILE A 139 6.13 8.85 9.73
N ASP A 140 7.40 9.21 9.84
CA ASP A 140 8.10 9.97 8.81
C ASP A 140 8.91 8.99 7.98
N PHE A 141 8.41 8.65 6.80
CA PHE A 141 9.10 7.72 5.91
C PHE A 141 10.27 8.41 5.20
N PHE A 142 11.38 7.68 5.02
CA PHE A 142 12.56 8.28 4.40
C PHE A 142 12.25 8.85 3.00
N TRP A 143 11.36 8.19 2.24
CA TRP A 143 11.02 8.67 0.89
C TRP A 143 10.20 9.96 0.92
N GLU A 144 9.68 10.35 2.07
CA GLU A 144 8.97 11.61 2.22
C GLU A 144 9.89 12.74 2.68
N LYS A 145 10.95 12.39 3.41
CA LYS A 145 11.77 13.39 4.12
C LYS A 145 13.16 13.61 3.51
N ASP A 146 13.81 12.52 3.08
CA ASP A 146 15.24 12.60 2.74
C ASP A 146 15.54 13.41 1.48
N PHE A 147 14.53 13.61 0.63
CA PHE A 147 14.72 14.30 -0.63
C PHE A 147 14.22 15.74 -0.62
N VAL A 148 13.70 16.19 0.51
CA VAL A 148 13.23 17.55 0.65
C VAL A 148 14.43 18.46 0.93
N LEU A 149 14.68 19.41 0.03
CA LEU A 149 15.80 20.33 0.20
C LEU A 149 15.38 21.46 1.12
N GLU A 150 16.28 21.86 2.00
CA GLU A 150 16.09 23.02 2.84
C GLU A 150 16.27 24.27 1.99
N GLY A 151 15.22 25.11 2.01
CA GLY A 151 15.26 26.30 1.16
C GLY A 151 15.30 27.58 1.91
#